data_588a7f79a18e1decc0e14727ad011845
#
_entry.id   588a7f79a18e1decc0e14727ad011845
#
_cell.length_a   1.000
_cell.length_b   1.000
_cell.length_c   1.000
_cell.angle_alpha   90.00
_cell.angle_beta   90.00
_cell.angle_gamma   90.00
#
_symmetry.space_group_name_H-M   'P 1'
#
loop_
_entity.id
_entity.type
_entity.pdbx_description
1 polymer ?
#
loop_
_entity_poly.entity_id
_entity_poly.type
_entity_poly.pdbx_seq_one_letter_code
_entity_poly.pdbx_strand_id
1 'polypeptide(L)'
;LVIFIYFRKIIKKENPSRFKEKIYPSHFNIEDKKMNKLIWFHATSIGELKSIVPILKELNSAETKLKFLITTTTLSSSEIAKIELKKIPNACHRFFPLDVNFLVQQFLKKWKPNVIFFVDSEIWPNLIFSAKKFGIPIVLINARITSKTSKRWMWFPGVAKKIFNCFNLCLASNLETKNFLKNLNVENVQFYGNIKLANKINVSAIQNQNKDILVNKRFWFAASTHIGEDEFCLKTHLLLKKKYPDIISIIAPRHIERSKDIKSLSENLNL
;
A
#
# COMPACT_ATOMS: atom_id res chain seq x y z
N LEU A 1 23.00 5.72 1.52
CA LEU A 1 21.82 4.84 1.60
C LEU A 1 22.01 3.74 2.64
N VAL A 2 23.10 2.97 2.62
CA VAL A 2 23.35 1.88 3.62
C VAL A 2 23.37 2.44 5.04
N ILE A 3 24.16 3.51 5.27
CA ILE A 3 24.22 4.21 6.57
C ILE A 3 22.83 4.64 7.04
N PHE A 4 22.00 5.13 6.14
CA PHE A 4 20.63 5.54 6.44
C PHE A 4 19.77 4.38 6.93
N ILE A 5 19.89 3.18 6.34
CA ILE A 5 19.17 1.99 6.81
C ILE A 5 19.63 1.56 8.20
N TYR A 6 20.95 1.64 8.49
CA TYR A 6 21.47 1.35 9.83
C TYR A 6 20.97 2.38 10.86
N PHE A 7 20.95 3.67 10.52
CA PHE A 7 20.37 4.70 11.36
C PHE A 7 18.88 4.43 11.63
N ARG A 8 18.10 4.09 10.58
CA ARG A 8 16.69 3.71 10.76
C ARG A 8 16.50 2.49 11.66
N LYS A 9 17.44 1.53 11.64
CA LYS A 9 17.43 0.39 12.57
C LYS A 9 17.62 0.85 14.02
N ILE A 10 18.55 1.76 14.28
CA ILE A 10 18.82 2.30 15.62
C ILE A 10 17.56 2.97 16.19
N ILE A 11 16.86 3.77 15.39
CA ILE A 11 15.60 4.44 15.78
C ILE A 11 14.37 3.52 15.65
N LYS A 12 14.56 2.21 15.63
CA LYS A 12 13.50 1.17 15.59
C LYS A 12 12.48 1.29 14.43
N LYS A 13 12.88 1.92 13.33
CA LYS A 13 12.05 2.04 12.09
C LYS A 13 12.32 0.95 11.07
N GLU A 14 13.20 0.00 11.39
CA GLU A 14 13.50 -1.17 10.54
C GLU A 14 13.40 -2.46 11.37
N ASN A 15 13.16 -3.58 10.68
CA ASN A 15 13.13 -4.88 11.33
C ASN A 15 14.54 -5.26 11.81
N PRO A 16 14.73 -5.60 13.10
CA PRO A 16 16.05 -5.81 13.69
C PRO A 16 16.89 -6.90 13.01
N SER A 17 16.26 -7.98 12.58
CA SER A 17 16.90 -9.15 11.96
C SER A 17 16.90 -9.11 10.44
N ARG A 18 15.81 -8.60 9.82
CA ARG A 18 15.56 -8.70 8.38
C ARG A 18 15.92 -7.45 7.57
N PHE A 19 16.33 -6.33 8.20
CA PHE A 19 16.70 -5.09 7.48
C PHE A 19 17.81 -5.30 6.44
N LYS A 20 18.64 -6.31 6.66
CA LYS A 20 19.73 -6.71 5.76
C LYS A 20 19.23 -7.18 4.38
N GLU A 21 17.99 -7.65 4.29
CA GLU A 21 17.33 -8.01 3.01
C GLU A 21 17.25 -6.82 2.03
N LYS A 22 17.31 -5.57 2.54
CA LYS A 22 17.26 -4.36 1.73
C LYS A 22 18.59 -3.99 1.06
N ILE A 23 19.71 -4.45 1.60
CA ILE A 23 21.04 -3.93 1.27
C ILE A 23 22.07 -5.00 0.88
N TYR A 24 21.88 -6.25 1.28
CA TYR A 24 22.87 -7.30 1.01
C TYR A 24 22.32 -8.42 0.12
N PRO A 25 22.93 -8.66 -1.05
CA PRO A 25 22.52 -9.77 -1.93
C PRO A 25 22.58 -11.15 -1.28
N SER A 26 23.47 -11.35 -0.30
CA SER A 26 23.55 -12.58 0.47
C SER A 26 22.28 -12.91 1.25
N HIS A 27 21.47 -11.90 1.56
CA HIS A 27 20.19 -12.06 2.25
C HIS A 27 18.97 -12.16 1.31
N PHE A 28 19.18 -12.20 -0.02
CA PHE A 28 18.11 -12.44 -1.00
C PHE A 28 17.79 -13.94 -1.08
N ASN A 29 17.45 -14.56 0.03
CA ASN A 29 17.29 -16.01 0.10
C ASN A 29 16.02 -16.49 -0.60
N ILE A 30 16.18 -17.53 -1.42
CA ILE A 30 15.10 -18.30 -2.01
C ILE A 30 14.98 -19.58 -1.19
N GLU A 31 13.82 -19.80 -0.60
CA GLU A 31 13.58 -20.95 0.27
C GLU A 31 13.35 -22.24 -0.53
N ASP A 32 12.96 -22.12 -1.80
CA ASP A 32 12.64 -23.29 -2.63
C ASP A 32 13.23 -23.13 -4.04
N LYS A 33 14.08 -24.09 -4.41
CA LYS A 33 14.77 -24.14 -5.71
C LYS A 33 13.91 -24.72 -6.84
N LYS A 34 12.81 -25.42 -6.55
CA LYS A 34 11.88 -25.92 -7.57
C LYS A 34 10.97 -24.77 -8.04
N MET A 35 11.45 -24.01 -9.02
CA MET A 35 10.77 -22.81 -9.48
C MET A 35 9.69 -23.15 -10.51
N ASN A 36 8.47 -23.24 -10.04
CA ASN A 36 7.29 -23.00 -10.83
C ASN A 36 7.23 -21.49 -11.22
N LYS A 37 6.25 -21.08 -12.01
CA LYS A 37 6.10 -19.69 -12.40
C LYS A 37 6.03 -18.77 -11.18
N LEU A 38 6.97 -17.82 -11.05
CA LEU A 38 7.03 -16.86 -9.95
C LEU A 38 6.41 -15.54 -10.36
N ILE A 39 5.40 -15.13 -9.63
CA ILE A 39 4.77 -13.81 -9.75
C ILE A 39 5.24 -12.94 -8.59
N TRP A 40 5.80 -11.79 -8.90
CA TRP A 40 6.26 -10.84 -7.89
C TRP A 40 5.30 -9.65 -7.77
N PHE A 41 4.77 -9.40 -6.57
CA PHE A 41 4.02 -8.21 -6.21
C PHE A 41 4.85 -7.30 -5.31
N HIS A 42 4.94 -6.04 -5.69
CA HIS A 42 5.53 -5.00 -4.84
C HIS A 42 4.43 -4.08 -4.32
N ALA A 43 4.23 -4.08 -2.99
CA ALA A 43 3.21 -3.32 -2.28
C ALA A 43 3.84 -2.66 -1.05
N THR A 44 4.02 -1.36 -1.05
CA THR A 44 4.77 -0.64 0.00
C THR A 44 3.98 -0.49 1.29
N SER A 45 2.71 -0.16 1.19
CA SER A 45 1.83 0.13 2.34
C SER A 45 0.93 -1.04 2.73
N ILE A 46 0.38 -0.97 3.95
CA ILE A 46 -0.63 -1.93 4.44
C ILE A 46 -1.85 -1.96 3.51
N GLY A 47 -2.29 -0.78 3.06
CA GLY A 47 -3.46 -0.68 2.19
C GLY A 47 -3.26 -1.33 0.82
N GLU A 48 -2.08 -1.15 0.23
CA GLU A 48 -1.69 -1.81 -1.02
C GLU A 48 -1.59 -3.32 -0.84
N LEU A 49 -0.91 -3.76 0.22
CA LEU A 49 -0.81 -5.19 0.53
C LEU A 49 -2.19 -5.84 0.68
N LYS A 50 -3.07 -5.24 1.47
CA LYS A 50 -4.43 -5.77 1.65
C LYS A 50 -5.23 -5.79 0.36
N SER A 51 -5.01 -4.84 -0.54
CA SER A 51 -5.71 -4.78 -1.82
C SER A 51 -5.34 -5.92 -2.78
N ILE A 52 -4.14 -6.49 -2.67
CA ILE A 52 -3.70 -7.61 -3.51
C ILE A 52 -4.03 -8.98 -2.92
N VAL A 53 -4.34 -9.09 -1.63
CA VAL A 53 -4.64 -10.39 -0.99
C VAL A 53 -5.77 -11.15 -1.70
N PRO A 54 -6.90 -10.52 -2.09
CA PRO A 54 -7.94 -11.21 -2.87
C PRO A 54 -7.43 -11.73 -4.21
N ILE A 55 -6.59 -10.94 -4.90
CA ILE A 55 -5.99 -11.33 -6.18
C ILE A 55 -5.08 -12.55 -6.00
N LEU A 56 -4.24 -12.55 -4.95
CA LEU A 56 -3.36 -13.68 -4.64
C LEU A 56 -4.15 -14.95 -4.36
N LYS A 57 -5.26 -14.86 -3.62
CA LYS A 57 -6.14 -16.00 -3.33
C LYS A 57 -6.76 -16.56 -4.59
N GLU A 58 -7.29 -15.70 -5.44
CA GLU A 58 -7.92 -16.09 -6.71
C GLU A 58 -6.91 -16.77 -7.64
N LEU A 59 -5.74 -16.17 -7.82
CA LEU A 59 -4.66 -16.75 -8.62
C LEU A 59 -4.18 -18.09 -8.06
N ASN A 60 -4.06 -18.21 -6.74
CA ASN A 60 -3.66 -19.47 -6.10
C ASN A 60 -4.71 -20.56 -6.25
N SER A 61 -5.99 -20.19 -6.28
CA SER A 61 -7.09 -21.14 -6.52
C SER A 61 -7.17 -21.58 -7.97
N ALA A 62 -6.89 -20.66 -8.90
CA ALA A 62 -6.94 -20.94 -10.34
C ALA A 62 -5.74 -21.79 -10.81
N GLU A 63 -4.56 -21.59 -10.25
CA GLU A 63 -3.33 -22.31 -10.65
C GLU A 63 -2.43 -22.55 -9.43
N THR A 64 -2.47 -23.77 -8.91
CA THR A 64 -1.74 -24.17 -7.69
C THR A 64 -0.22 -24.24 -7.85
N LYS A 65 0.29 -24.24 -9.08
CA LYS A 65 1.73 -24.26 -9.37
C LYS A 65 2.37 -22.87 -9.34
N LEU A 66 1.57 -21.80 -9.20
CA LEU A 66 2.08 -20.43 -9.08
C LEU A 66 2.76 -20.24 -7.72
N LYS A 67 3.86 -19.51 -7.73
CA LYS A 67 4.52 -18.99 -6.52
C LYS A 67 4.43 -17.48 -6.50
N PHE A 68 4.31 -16.92 -5.30
CA PHE A 68 4.16 -15.48 -5.12
C PHE A 68 5.30 -14.95 -4.25
N LEU A 69 6.04 -13.99 -4.79
CA LEU A 69 6.93 -13.14 -4.02
C LEU A 69 6.22 -11.83 -3.71
N ILE A 70 6.05 -11.51 -2.46
CA ILE A 70 5.50 -10.24 -2.01
C ILE A 70 6.61 -9.43 -1.36
N THR A 71 6.83 -8.21 -1.84
CA THR A 71 7.80 -7.31 -1.21
C THR A 71 7.12 -6.08 -0.64
N THR A 72 7.56 -5.67 0.55
CA THR A 72 7.13 -4.42 1.20
C THR A 72 8.35 -3.60 1.63
N THR A 73 8.13 -2.32 1.96
CA THR A 73 9.22 -1.42 2.40
C THR A 73 9.15 -1.09 3.89
N THR A 74 7.96 -1.12 4.52
CA THR A 74 7.77 -0.69 5.90
C THR A 74 7.67 -1.87 6.87
N LEU A 75 8.00 -1.61 8.15
CA LEU A 75 7.89 -2.60 9.22
C LEU A 75 6.43 -3.04 9.40
N SER A 76 5.51 -2.09 9.47
CA SER A 76 4.07 -2.37 9.64
C SER A 76 3.49 -3.20 8.51
N SER A 77 3.88 -2.93 7.25
CA SER A 77 3.45 -3.75 6.11
C SER A 77 3.99 -5.18 6.20
N SER A 78 5.22 -5.37 6.71
CA SER A 78 5.80 -6.71 6.87
C SER A 78 5.09 -7.54 7.94
N GLU A 79 4.62 -6.92 9.01
CA GLU A 79 3.84 -7.61 10.06
C GLU A 79 2.47 -8.07 9.52
N ILE A 80 1.79 -7.21 8.78
CA ILE A 80 0.54 -7.60 8.10
C ILE A 80 0.80 -8.69 7.05
N ALA A 81 1.90 -8.62 6.31
CA ALA A 81 2.26 -9.66 5.34
C ALA A 81 2.40 -11.02 6.03
N LYS A 82 3.05 -11.11 7.20
CA LYS A 82 3.15 -12.36 7.97
C LYS A 82 1.78 -12.97 8.30
N ILE A 83 0.79 -12.13 8.60
CA ILE A 83 -0.56 -12.59 8.96
C ILE A 83 -1.33 -13.04 7.72
N GLU A 84 -1.38 -12.19 6.70
CA GLU A 84 -2.20 -12.43 5.52
C GLU A 84 -1.68 -13.59 4.65
N LEU A 85 -0.35 -13.70 4.51
CA LEU A 85 0.26 -14.73 3.67
C LEU A 85 0.28 -16.13 4.30
N LYS A 86 0.06 -16.27 5.62
CA LYS A 86 -0.13 -17.58 6.25
C LYS A 86 -1.25 -18.40 5.59
N LYS A 87 -2.23 -17.73 4.99
CA LYS A 87 -3.39 -18.34 4.31
C LYS A 87 -3.12 -18.67 2.83
N ILE A 88 -1.91 -18.38 2.34
CA ILE A 88 -1.52 -18.58 0.93
C ILE A 88 -0.18 -19.34 0.92
N PRO A 89 -0.20 -20.69 0.89
CA PRO A 89 1.01 -21.51 1.11
C PRO A 89 2.17 -21.23 0.16
N ASN A 90 1.84 -20.83 -1.08
CA ASN A 90 2.82 -20.58 -2.13
C ASN A 90 3.34 -19.13 -2.15
N ALA A 91 3.02 -18.33 -1.12
CA ALA A 91 3.45 -16.94 -1.02
C ALA A 91 4.57 -16.77 0.02
N CYS A 92 5.60 -16.03 -0.35
CA CYS A 92 6.66 -15.63 0.57
C CYS A 92 6.81 -14.10 0.60
N HIS A 93 7.23 -13.59 1.75
CA HIS A 93 7.47 -12.15 1.94
C HIS A 93 8.95 -11.86 2.09
N ARG A 94 9.41 -10.79 1.39
CA ARG A 94 10.73 -10.19 1.54
C ARG A 94 10.63 -8.66 1.65
N PHE A 95 11.63 -8.04 2.25
CA PHE A 95 11.75 -6.60 2.12
C PHE A 95 12.27 -6.24 0.73
N PHE A 96 11.71 -5.17 0.16
CA PHE A 96 12.16 -4.63 -1.12
C PHE A 96 13.62 -4.17 -1.01
N PRO A 97 14.52 -4.56 -1.93
CA PRO A 97 15.88 -4.07 -1.94
C PRO A 97 15.89 -2.56 -2.21
N LEU A 98 16.88 -1.84 -1.70
CA LEU A 98 17.07 -0.45 -2.11
C LEU A 98 17.15 -0.35 -3.64
N ASP A 99 16.49 0.65 -4.21
CA ASP A 99 16.44 0.86 -5.66
C ASP A 99 17.78 1.40 -6.19
N VAL A 100 18.82 0.59 -6.00
CA VAL A 100 20.19 0.79 -6.53
C VAL A 100 20.43 -0.26 -7.59
N ASN A 101 20.90 0.16 -8.75
CA ASN A 101 21.02 -0.69 -9.94
C ASN A 101 21.68 -2.06 -9.65
N PHE A 102 22.82 -2.07 -8.93
CA PHE A 102 23.50 -3.30 -8.56
C PHE A 102 22.61 -4.24 -7.72
N LEU A 103 21.99 -3.72 -6.66
CA LEU A 103 21.15 -4.53 -5.74
C LEU A 103 19.93 -5.10 -6.46
N VAL A 104 19.28 -4.26 -7.25
CA VAL A 104 18.10 -4.64 -8.03
C VAL A 104 18.44 -5.74 -9.04
N GLN A 105 19.55 -5.60 -9.77
CA GLN A 105 19.99 -6.61 -10.72
C GLN A 105 20.32 -7.94 -10.03
N GLN A 106 21.01 -7.91 -8.87
CA GLN A 106 21.29 -9.13 -8.09
C GLN A 106 19.98 -9.79 -7.60
N PHE A 107 19.01 -8.98 -7.17
CA PHE A 107 17.70 -9.47 -6.75
C PHE A 107 16.95 -10.16 -7.90
N LEU A 108 16.88 -9.51 -9.06
CA LEU A 108 16.25 -10.05 -10.27
C LEU A 108 16.93 -11.34 -10.75
N LYS A 109 18.27 -11.37 -10.78
CA LYS A 109 19.05 -12.57 -11.17
C LYS A 109 18.80 -13.74 -10.23
N LYS A 110 18.58 -13.47 -8.94
CA LYS A 110 18.37 -14.51 -7.93
C LYS A 110 16.94 -15.01 -7.93
N TRP A 111 15.96 -14.14 -7.96
CA TRP A 111 14.55 -14.48 -7.90
C TRP A 111 13.93 -14.89 -9.24
N LYS A 112 14.42 -14.36 -10.35
CA LYS A 112 13.97 -14.64 -11.73
C LYS A 112 12.44 -14.65 -11.89
N PRO A 113 11.73 -13.56 -11.51
CA PRO A 113 10.28 -13.53 -11.62
C PRO A 113 9.84 -13.59 -13.08
N ASN A 114 8.72 -14.26 -13.35
CA ASN A 114 8.11 -14.32 -14.67
C ASN A 114 7.34 -13.04 -15.00
N VAL A 115 6.85 -12.33 -13.99
CA VAL A 115 6.18 -11.04 -14.10
C VAL A 115 6.28 -10.29 -12.79
N ILE A 116 6.33 -8.95 -12.85
CA ILE A 116 6.35 -8.06 -11.69
C ILE A 116 5.13 -7.16 -11.72
N PHE A 117 4.37 -7.15 -10.62
CA PHE A 117 3.26 -6.25 -10.39
C PHE A 117 3.65 -5.16 -9.39
N PHE A 118 3.60 -3.91 -9.84
CA PHE A 118 3.71 -2.73 -8.97
C PHE A 118 2.31 -2.28 -8.58
N VAL A 119 2.12 -1.93 -7.32
CA VAL A 119 0.80 -1.57 -6.78
C VAL A 119 0.74 -0.06 -6.52
N ASP A 120 -0.37 0.57 -6.90
CA ASP A 120 -0.65 2.00 -6.67
C ASP A 120 0.33 2.95 -7.40
N SER A 121 1.14 3.66 -6.63
CA SER A 121 2.05 4.72 -7.13
C SER A 121 3.53 4.32 -7.03
N GLU A 122 3.82 3.04 -6.91
CA GLU A 122 5.17 2.53 -6.66
C GLU A 122 6.00 2.54 -7.95
N ILE A 123 6.73 3.61 -8.15
CA ILE A 123 7.60 3.81 -9.31
C ILE A 123 9.07 3.79 -8.85
N TRP A 124 9.75 2.69 -9.14
CA TRP A 124 11.14 2.42 -8.78
C TRP A 124 12.00 2.32 -10.03
N PRO A 125 12.64 3.43 -10.46
CA PRO A 125 13.25 3.53 -11.79
C PRO A 125 14.31 2.47 -12.08
N ASN A 126 15.21 2.18 -11.11
CA ASN A 126 16.26 1.19 -11.34
C ASN A 126 15.68 -0.23 -11.50
N LEU A 127 14.65 -0.58 -10.72
CA LEU A 127 13.97 -1.86 -10.89
C LEU A 127 13.22 -1.92 -12.22
N ILE A 128 12.49 -0.88 -12.58
CA ILE A 128 11.73 -0.82 -13.82
C ILE A 128 12.65 -0.98 -15.04
N PHE A 129 13.73 -0.22 -15.11
CA PHE A 129 14.68 -0.33 -16.22
C PHE A 129 15.44 -1.66 -16.24
N SER A 130 15.79 -2.20 -15.06
CA SER A 130 16.44 -3.51 -14.97
C SER A 130 15.52 -4.65 -15.38
N ALA A 131 14.26 -4.61 -14.96
CA ALA A 131 13.25 -5.60 -15.37
C ALA A 131 13.05 -5.58 -16.89
N LYS A 132 12.92 -4.38 -17.49
CA LYS A 132 12.84 -4.21 -18.95
C LYS A 132 14.07 -4.78 -19.65
N LYS A 133 15.28 -4.48 -19.14
CA LYS A 133 16.55 -5.00 -19.68
C LYS A 133 16.63 -6.54 -19.63
N PHE A 134 16.07 -7.16 -18.59
CA PHE A 134 16.03 -8.63 -18.45
C PHE A 134 14.86 -9.29 -19.17
N GLY A 135 14.02 -8.52 -19.90
CA GLY A 135 12.87 -9.03 -20.60
C GLY A 135 11.73 -9.50 -19.67
N ILE A 136 11.73 -9.04 -18.42
CA ILE A 136 10.70 -9.41 -17.44
C ILE A 136 9.51 -8.46 -17.61
N PRO A 137 8.31 -8.98 -17.92
CA PRO A 137 7.11 -8.16 -18.02
C PRO A 137 6.80 -7.45 -16.71
N ILE A 138 6.42 -6.16 -16.80
CA ILE A 138 6.03 -5.36 -15.65
C ILE A 138 4.63 -4.77 -15.85
N VAL A 139 3.83 -4.83 -14.81
CA VAL A 139 2.45 -4.36 -14.78
C VAL A 139 2.26 -3.39 -13.63
N LEU A 140 1.64 -2.25 -13.88
CA LEU A 140 1.24 -1.31 -12.84
C LEU A 140 -0.25 -1.52 -12.56
N ILE A 141 -0.59 -2.05 -11.39
CA ILE A 141 -1.97 -2.29 -10.99
C ILE A 141 -2.45 -1.23 -10.00
N ASN A 142 -3.73 -0.87 -10.10
CA ASN A 142 -4.33 0.18 -9.30
C ASN A 142 -3.59 1.52 -9.42
N ALA A 143 -3.00 1.80 -10.57
CA ALA A 143 -2.21 3.00 -10.78
C ALA A 143 -2.97 4.24 -10.33
N ARG A 144 -2.36 5.02 -9.41
CA ARG A 144 -2.94 6.23 -8.87
C ARG A 144 -1.95 7.37 -8.93
N ILE A 145 -2.19 8.30 -9.85
CA ILE A 145 -1.38 9.50 -10.03
C ILE A 145 -2.27 10.70 -9.74
N THR A 146 -2.02 11.36 -8.61
CA THR A 146 -2.77 12.55 -8.22
C THR A 146 -2.36 13.77 -9.04
N SER A 147 -3.20 14.80 -9.13
CA SER A 147 -2.89 16.08 -9.81
C SER A 147 -1.54 16.67 -9.33
N LYS A 148 -1.24 16.56 -8.03
CA LYS A 148 0.06 17.02 -7.50
C LYS A 148 1.23 16.19 -8.04
N THR A 149 1.05 14.87 -8.13
CA THR A 149 2.09 13.95 -8.62
C THR A 149 2.26 14.09 -10.13
N SER A 150 1.17 14.24 -10.90
CA SER A 150 1.22 14.44 -12.34
C SER A 150 1.97 15.73 -12.70
N LYS A 151 1.69 16.85 -11.99
CA LYS A 151 2.42 18.09 -12.17
C LYS A 151 3.94 17.93 -11.94
N ARG A 152 4.36 17.16 -10.93
CA ARG A 152 5.77 16.87 -10.67
C ARG A 152 6.42 16.05 -11.81
N TRP A 153 5.71 15.02 -12.30
CA TRP A 153 6.19 14.24 -13.45
C TRP A 153 6.35 15.09 -14.71
N MET A 154 5.48 16.09 -14.89
CA MET A 154 5.55 17.00 -16.03
C MET A 154 6.70 18.02 -15.96
N TRP A 155 7.44 18.10 -14.86
CA TRP A 155 8.72 18.83 -14.85
C TRP A 155 9.78 18.13 -15.70
N PHE A 156 9.69 16.80 -15.84
CA PHE A 156 10.58 15.99 -16.65
C PHE A 156 9.80 15.02 -17.55
N PRO A 157 9.05 15.53 -18.54
CA PRO A 157 8.10 14.70 -19.31
C PRO A 157 8.80 13.59 -20.09
N GLY A 158 10.03 13.82 -20.58
CA GLY A 158 10.82 12.81 -21.24
C GLY A 158 11.22 11.64 -20.35
N VAL A 159 11.51 11.91 -19.05
CA VAL A 159 11.80 10.87 -18.07
C VAL A 159 10.54 10.11 -17.70
N ALA A 160 9.45 10.83 -17.46
CA ALA A 160 8.15 10.23 -17.19
C ALA A 160 7.74 9.27 -18.32
N LYS A 161 7.80 9.73 -19.56
CA LYS A 161 7.51 8.92 -20.75
C LYS A 161 8.38 7.66 -20.80
N LYS A 162 9.69 7.78 -20.60
CA LYS A 162 10.61 6.63 -20.61
C LYS A 162 10.26 5.59 -19.54
N ILE A 163 9.92 6.02 -18.33
CA ILE A 163 9.59 5.12 -17.22
C ILE A 163 8.25 4.43 -17.46
N PHE A 164 7.18 5.18 -17.74
CA PHE A 164 5.85 4.61 -17.90
C PHE A 164 5.71 3.73 -19.14
N ASN A 165 6.46 3.98 -20.20
CA ASN A 165 6.51 3.10 -21.38
C ASN A 165 7.32 1.81 -21.17
N CYS A 166 7.97 1.63 -20.02
CA CYS A 166 8.52 0.34 -19.66
C CYS A 166 7.45 -0.67 -19.20
N PHE A 167 6.29 -0.19 -18.73
CA PHE A 167 5.20 -1.07 -18.31
C PHE A 167 4.53 -1.72 -19.51
N ASN A 168 4.35 -3.03 -19.44
CA ASN A 168 3.61 -3.79 -20.44
C ASN A 168 2.09 -3.53 -20.35
N LEU A 169 1.61 -3.17 -19.14
CA LEU A 169 0.21 -2.84 -18.89
C LEU A 169 0.12 -1.91 -17.68
N CYS A 170 -0.72 -0.88 -17.79
CA CYS A 170 -1.08 0.00 -16.69
C CYS A 170 -2.60 -0.05 -16.45
N LEU A 171 -3.01 -0.51 -15.28
CA LEU A 171 -4.41 -0.55 -14.84
C LEU A 171 -4.67 0.66 -13.92
N ALA A 172 -5.23 1.72 -14.49
CA ALA A 172 -5.52 2.95 -13.77
C ALA A 172 -6.69 2.77 -12.79
N SER A 173 -6.57 3.35 -11.58
CA SER A 173 -7.62 3.31 -10.56
C SER A 173 -8.70 4.39 -10.74
N ASN A 174 -8.43 5.42 -11.55
CA ASN A 174 -9.33 6.51 -11.88
C ASN A 174 -9.05 7.08 -13.27
N LEU A 175 -9.99 7.87 -13.78
CA LEU A 175 -9.90 8.48 -15.11
C LEU A 175 -8.79 9.52 -15.23
N GLU A 176 -8.50 10.25 -14.16
CA GLU A 176 -7.41 11.23 -14.11
C GLU A 176 -6.07 10.56 -14.41
N THR A 177 -5.77 9.45 -13.74
CA THR A 177 -4.56 8.68 -13.98
C THR A 177 -4.52 8.08 -15.39
N LYS A 178 -5.65 7.53 -15.87
CA LYS A 178 -5.74 7.04 -17.25
C LYS A 178 -5.39 8.12 -18.26
N ASN A 179 -5.97 9.32 -18.11
CA ASN A 179 -5.73 10.44 -19.01
C ASN A 179 -4.26 10.91 -18.95
N PHE A 180 -3.70 11.01 -17.75
CA PHE A 180 -2.28 11.35 -17.58
C PHE A 180 -1.35 10.37 -18.32
N LEU A 181 -1.56 9.06 -18.14
CA LEU A 181 -0.74 8.04 -18.80
C LEU A 181 -0.90 8.06 -20.32
N LYS A 182 -2.13 8.28 -20.82
CA LYS A 182 -2.37 8.46 -22.26
C LYS A 182 -1.67 9.69 -22.82
N ASN A 183 -1.65 10.80 -22.09
CA ASN A 183 -0.94 12.01 -22.50
C ASN A 183 0.58 11.82 -22.57
N LEU A 184 1.13 10.85 -21.84
CA LEU A 184 2.52 10.41 -21.95
C LEU A 184 2.72 9.39 -23.09
N ASN A 185 1.71 9.10 -23.91
CA ASN A 185 1.71 8.08 -24.96
C ASN A 185 2.08 6.68 -24.43
N VAL A 186 1.57 6.31 -23.25
CA VAL A 186 1.66 4.93 -22.75
C VAL A 186 0.64 4.09 -23.51
N GLU A 187 1.10 3.04 -24.18
CA GLU A 187 0.27 2.27 -25.12
C GLU A 187 -0.85 1.47 -24.42
N ASN A 188 -0.47 0.66 -23.43
CA ASN A 188 -1.38 -0.29 -22.79
C ASN A 188 -1.93 0.26 -21.48
N VAL A 189 -2.89 1.19 -21.54
CA VAL A 189 -3.56 1.77 -20.36
C VAL A 189 -5.03 1.40 -20.37
N GLN A 190 -5.45 0.71 -19.30
CA GLN A 190 -6.84 0.30 -19.09
C GLN A 190 -7.36 0.88 -17.77
N PHE A 191 -8.67 0.96 -17.64
CA PHE A 191 -9.35 1.45 -16.44
C PHE A 191 -10.43 0.48 -16.01
N TYR A 192 -10.27 -0.11 -14.84
CA TYR A 192 -11.24 -1.05 -14.24
C TYR A 192 -11.71 -0.61 -12.85
N GLY A 193 -11.34 0.59 -12.42
CA GLY A 193 -11.66 1.08 -11.09
C GLY A 193 -10.60 0.74 -10.04
N ASN A 194 -10.95 0.99 -8.79
CA ASN A 194 -10.02 0.86 -7.66
C ASN A 194 -10.13 -0.54 -7.04
N ILE A 195 -9.07 -1.34 -7.11
CA ILE A 195 -9.05 -2.71 -6.55
C ILE A 195 -9.29 -2.74 -5.02
N LYS A 196 -9.06 -1.64 -4.31
CA LYS A 196 -9.36 -1.54 -2.87
C LYS A 196 -10.86 -1.71 -2.58
N LEU A 197 -11.73 -1.43 -3.56
CA LEU A 197 -13.17 -1.60 -3.46
C LEU A 197 -13.62 -3.06 -3.69
N ALA A 198 -12.75 -3.91 -4.23
CA ALA A 198 -13.04 -5.33 -4.44
C ALA A 198 -13.00 -6.16 -3.14
N ASN A 199 -12.47 -5.60 -2.04
CA ASN A 199 -12.45 -6.28 -0.75
C ASN A 199 -13.87 -6.39 -0.19
N LYS A 200 -14.40 -7.61 -0.14
CA LYS A 200 -15.67 -7.88 0.57
C LYS A 200 -15.45 -7.71 2.06
N ILE A 201 -16.22 -6.83 2.68
CA ILE A 201 -16.24 -6.68 4.14
C ILE A 201 -16.90 -7.92 4.71
N ASN A 202 -16.17 -8.69 5.51
CA ASN A 202 -16.75 -9.77 6.27
C ASN A 202 -17.46 -9.19 7.49
N VAL A 203 -18.76 -8.92 7.35
CA VAL A 203 -19.59 -8.32 8.41
C VAL A 203 -19.62 -9.19 9.66
N SER A 204 -19.61 -10.52 9.52
CA SER A 204 -19.62 -11.46 10.66
C SER A 204 -18.33 -11.45 11.47
N ALA A 205 -17.22 -10.98 10.90
CA ALA A 205 -15.94 -10.83 11.60
C ALA A 205 -15.80 -9.49 12.33
N ILE A 206 -16.75 -8.57 12.17
CA ILE A 206 -16.72 -7.27 12.84
C ILE A 206 -17.22 -7.45 14.27
N GLN A 207 -16.31 -7.36 15.23
CA GLN A 207 -16.65 -7.29 16.65
C GLN A 207 -16.86 -5.83 17.02
N ASN A 208 -18.10 -5.46 17.30
CA ASN A 208 -18.42 -4.13 17.82
C ASN A 208 -18.53 -4.20 19.35
N GLN A 209 -17.44 -3.85 20.05
CA GLN A 209 -17.40 -3.81 21.50
C GLN A 209 -18.30 -2.71 22.11
N ASN A 210 -18.68 -1.71 21.32
CA ASN A 210 -19.47 -0.56 21.75
C ASN A 210 -20.90 -0.60 21.17
N LYS A 211 -21.37 -1.77 20.75
CA LYS A 211 -22.70 -1.92 20.14
C LYS A 211 -23.79 -1.35 21.04
N ASP A 212 -23.73 -1.65 22.33
CA ASP A 212 -24.77 -1.26 23.29
C ASP A 212 -24.85 0.25 23.52
N ILE A 213 -23.71 0.96 23.36
CA ILE A 213 -23.66 2.42 23.47
C ILE A 213 -24.38 3.08 22.30
N LEU A 214 -24.41 2.46 21.13
CA LEU A 214 -24.93 3.02 19.88
C LEU A 214 -26.37 2.56 19.56
N VAL A 215 -26.86 1.51 20.25
CA VAL A 215 -28.21 0.99 20.02
C VAL A 215 -29.23 2.08 20.37
N ASN A 216 -30.15 2.35 19.43
CA ASN A 216 -31.21 3.37 19.57
C ASN A 216 -30.71 4.79 19.80
N LYS A 217 -29.42 5.09 19.57
CA LYS A 217 -28.85 6.42 19.65
C LYS A 217 -28.62 7.01 18.26
N ARG A 218 -28.81 8.32 18.15
CA ARG A 218 -28.36 9.06 16.97
C ARG A 218 -26.86 9.26 17.07
N PHE A 219 -26.16 8.93 16.02
CA PHE A 219 -24.71 9.18 15.99
C PHE A 219 -24.25 9.64 14.60
N TRP A 220 -23.13 10.30 14.57
CA TRP A 220 -22.39 10.58 13.35
C TRP A 220 -20.91 10.27 13.56
N PHE A 221 -20.20 10.04 12.46
CA PHE A 221 -18.85 9.54 12.47
C PHE A 221 -17.94 10.41 11.61
N ALA A 222 -16.89 10.97 12.21
CA ALA A 222 -15.80 11.67 11.52
C ALA A 222 -14.58 10.76 11.43
N ALA A 223 -14.26 10.32 10.21
CA ALA A 223 -13.17 9.37 9.96
C ALA A 223 -11.92 10.07 9.43
N SER A 224 -10.75 9.65 9.93
CA SER A 224 -9.43 10.10 9.47
C SER A 224 -9.21 11.60 9.61
N THR A 225 -9.67 12.19 10.70
CA THR A 225 -9.57 13.64 10.95
C THR A 225 -8.12 14.10 11.11
N HIS A 226 -7.83 15.29 10.60
CA HIS A 226 -6.55 15.99 10.72
C HIS A 226 -6.62 17.12 11.77
N ILE A 227 -5.47 17.73 12.06
CA ILE A 227 -5.38 18.86 12.99
C ILE A 227 -6.31 19.99 12.53
N GLY A 228 -7.14 20.48 13.45
CA GLY A 228 -8.16 21.50 13.20
C GLY A 228 -9.53 20.93 12.80
N GLU A 229 -9.60 19.81 12.12
CA GLU A 229 -10.87 19.16 11.79
C GLU A 229 -11.56 18.59 13.03
N ASP A 230 -10.77 18.11 14.02
CA ASP A 230 -11.30 17.59 15.28
C ASP A 230 -12.03 18.68 16.07
N GLU A 231 -11.44 19.87 16.16
CA GLU A 231 -12.06 21.02 16.83
C GLU A 231 -13.37 21.43 16.14
N PHE A 232 -13.37 21.43 14.80
CA PHE A 232 -14.59 21.66 14.03
C PHE A 232 -15.66 20.61 14.33
N CYS A 233 -15.26 19.31 14.42
CA CYS A 233 -16.17 18.22 14.78
C CYS A 233 -16.76 18.39 16.18
N LEU A 234 -15.95 18.78 17.18
CA LEU A 234 -16.41 19.01 18.55
C LEU A 234 -17.37 20.20 18.63
N LYS A 235 -17.08 21.32 17.95
CA LYS A 235 -17.98 22.47 17.87
C LYS A 235 -19.30 22.09 17.17
N THR A 236 -19.23 21.28 16.13
CA THR A 236 -20.43 20.75 15.45
C THR A 236 -21.26 19.89 16.39
N HIS A 237 -20.64 19.06 17.22
CA HIS A 237 -21.34 18.26 18.24
C HIS A 237 -22.13 19.17 19.20
N LEU A 238 -21.52 20.24 19.71
CA LEU A 238 -22.20 21.19 20.60
C LEU A 238 -23.45 21.83 19.96
N LEU A 239 -23.39 22.15 18.68
CA LEU A 239 -24.54 22.67 17.94
C LEU A 239 -25.63 21.61 17.76
N LEU A 240 -25.24 20.40 17.39
CA LEU A 240 -26.17 19.28 17.21
C LEU A 240 -26.83 18.86 18.53
N LYS A 241 -26.11 18.90 19.64
CA LYS A 241 -26.63 18.56 20.98
C LYS A 241 -27.78 19.47 21.43
N LYS A 242 -27.79 20.73 20.99
CA LYS A 242 -28.91 21.64 21.24
C LYS A 242 -30.23 21.14 20.64
N LYS A 243 -30.16 20.48 19.47
CA LYS A 243 -31.34 19.96 18.77
C LYS A 243 -31.57 18.46 19.07
N TYR A 244 -30.53 17.73 19.37
CA TYR A 244 -30.55 16.29 19.64
C TYR A 244 -29.71 16.01 20.88
N PRO A 245 -30.31 16.08 22.09
CA PRO A 245 -29.55 15.97 23.37
C PRO A 245 -28.82 14.66 23.56
N ASP A 246 -29.29 13.58 22.92
CA ASP A 246 -28.74 12.22 23.00
C ASP A 246 -27.77 11.86 21.88
N ILE A 247 -27.39 12.84 21.05
CA ILE A 247 -26.49 12.58 19.90
C ILE A 247 -25.09 12.17 20.36
N ILE A 248 -24.53 11.19 19.68
CA ILE A 248 -23.14 10.75 19.88
C ILE A 248 -22.29 11.15 18.68
N SER A 249 -21.15 11.76 18.94
CA SER A 249 -20.12 12.00 17.91
C SER A 249 -18.95 11.03 18.09
N ILE A 250 -18.59 10.34 17.04
CA ILE A 250 -17.47 9.40 17.01
C ILE A 250 -16.39 10.03 16.14
N ILE A 251 -15.24 10.35 16.73
CA ILE A 251 -14.10 10.92 16.00
C ILE A 251 -12.96 9.92 15.97
N ALA A 252 -12.57 9.50 14.77
CA ALA A 252 -11.42 8.62 14.55
C ALA A 252 -10.31 9.42 13.84
N PRO A 253 -9.28 9.87 14.56
CA PRO A 253 -8.18 10.65 13.97
C PRO A 253 -7.33 9.82 13.02
N ARG A 254 -6.71 10.47 12.04
CA ARG A 254 -5.77 9.85 11.10
C ARG A 254 -4.57 9.20 11.82
N HIS A 255 -4.14 9.78 12.94
CA HIS A 255 -3.05 9.32 13.77
C HIS A 255 -3.58 9.11 15.19
N ILE A 256 -3.48 7.87 15.69
CA ILE A 256 -4.10 7.45 16.95
C ILE A 256 -3.51 8.19 18.17
N GLU A 257 -2.26 8.65 18.06
CA GLU A 257 -1.56 9.42 19.11
C GLU A 257 -2.32 10.71 19.44
N ARG A 258 -3.06 11.27 18.49
CA ARG A 258 -3.86 12.49 18.66
C ARG A 258 -5.12 12.31 19.50
N SER A 259 -5.48 11.08 19.82
CA SER A 259 -6.67 10.80 20.65
C SER A 259 -6.60 11.52 22.01
N LYS A 260 -5.39 11.68 22.59
CA LYS A 260 -5.19 12.43 23.84
C LYS A 260 -5.46 13.91 23.68
N ASP A 261 -4.98 14.51 22.59
CA ASP A 261 -5.19 15.93 22.29
C ASP A 261 -6.67 16.22 22.06
N ILE A 262 -7.36 15.33 21.34
CA ILE A 262 -8.81 15.46 21.08
C ILE A 262 -9.61 15.35 22.40
N LYS A 263 -9.19 14.45 23.30
CA LYS A 263 -9.80 14.33 24.61
C LYS A 263 -9.65 15.63 25.41
N SER A 264 -8.45 16.19 25.48
CA SER A 264 -8.22 17.46 26.16
C SER A 264 -9.02 18.62 25.53
N LEU A 265 -9.13 18.64 24.19
CA LEU A 265 -9.99 19.61 23.50
C LEU A 265 -11.47 19.45 23.86
N SER A 266 -11.96 18.20 24.00
CA SER A 266 -13.35 17.96 24.39
C SER A 266 -13.62 18.41 25.82
N GLU A 267 -12.69 18.13 26.74
CA GLU A 267 -12.78 18.58 28.15
C GLU A 267 -12.83 20.11 28.25
N ASN A 268 -12.00 20.83 27.48
CA ASN A 268 -12.02 22.30 27.41
C ASN A 268 -13.34 22.88 26.86
N LEU A 269 -14.10 22.09 26.14
CA LEU A 269 -15.43 22.44 25.60
C LEU A 269 -16.58 21.94 26.50
N ASN A 270 -16.27 21.40 27.69
CA ASN A 270 -17.24 20.78 28.61
C ASN A 270 -18.06 19.64 27.97
N LEU A 271 -17.37 18.77 27.19
CA LEU A 271 -17.93 17.60 26.54
C LEU A 271 -17.43 16.30 27.17
#